data_02f493d079b3237247c580b391b326d6
#
_entry.id   02f493d079b3237247c580b391b326d6
#
_cell.length_a   1.000
_cell.length_b   1.000
_cell.length_c   1.000
_cell.angle_alpha   90.00
_cell.angle_beta   90.00
_cell.angle_gamma   90.00
#
_symmetry.space_group_name_H-M   'P 1'
#
loop_
_entity.id
_entity.type
_entity.pdbx_description
1 polymer ?
#
loop_
_entity_poly.entity_id
_entity_poly.type
_entity_poly.pdbx_seq_one_letter_code
_entity_poly.pdbx_strand_id
1 'polypeptide(L)'
;MANDVKVLKLITGEEVIARVSEEHSNLLTLEKPMTLQMMPPNTSTGQVGFAMVPWMKAAKNDKVTISIEHVLVTDEASSQTEKNYLQVITGLSL
;
A
#
# COMPACT_ATOMS: atom_id res chain seq x y z
N MET A 1 7.89 -7.35 -14.16
CA MET A 1 6.47 -7.47 -14.47
C MET A 1 5.75 -6.19 -14.08
N ALA A 2 4.80 -5.80 -14.90
CA ALA A 2 4.10 -4.55 -14.68
C ALA A 2 3.22 -4.57 -13.43
N ASN A 3 3.01 -5.73 -12.83
CA ASN A 3 2.08 -5.88 -11.72
C ASN A 3 2.75 -6.15 -10.39
N ASP A 4 4.02 -5.83 -10.31
CA ASP A 4 4.75 -6.05 -9.06
C ASP A 4 4.18 -5.15 -7.97
N VAL A 5 3.98 -5.73 -6.81
CA VAL A 5 3.53 -5.00 -5.64
C VAL A 5 4.73 -4.40 -4.95
N LYS A 6 4.69 -3.11 -4.74
CA LYS A 6 5.79 -2.37 -4.12
C LYS A 6 5.36 -1.75 -2.83
N VAL A 7 6.32 -1.55 -1.95
CA VAL A 7 6.14 -0.82 -0.71
C VAL A 7 6.93 0.47 -0.84
N LEU A 8 6.26 1.59 -0.59
CA LEU A 8 6.85 2.91 -0.71
C LEU A 8 6.80 3.60 0.64
N LYS A 9 7.96 4.11 1.06
CA LYS A 9 8.02 4.95 2.26
C LYS A 9 8.05 6.39 1.81
N LEU A 10 7.07 7.17 2.26
CA LEU A 10 6.95 8.56 1.85
C LEU A 10 7.65 9.47 2.83
N ILE A 11 7.94 10.70 2.38
CA ILE A 11 8.64 11.66 3.24
C ILE A 11 7.84 12.02 4.48
N THR A 12 6.53 11.79 4.45
CA THR A 12 5.67 12.01 5.62
C THR A 12 5.81 10.91 6.66
N GLY A 13 6.51 9.83 6.32
CA GLY A 13 6.62 8.69 7.20
C GLY A 13 5.62 7.59 6.92
N GLU A 14 4.67 7.85 6.04
CA GLU A 14 3.67 6.84 5.68
C GLU A 14 4.26 5.76 4.82
N GLU A 15 3.75 4.57 5.00
CA GLU A 15 4.14 3.42 4.19
C GLU A 15 2.94 3.01 3.35
N VAL A 16 3.14 2.99 2.02
CA VAL A 16 2.08 2.72 1.07
C VAL A 16 2.42 1.46 0.30
N ILE A 17 1.43 0.59 0.11
CA ILE A 17 1.57 -0.64 -0.64
C ILE A 17 0.71 -0.51 -1.88
N ALA A 18 1.28 -0.73 -3.05
CA ALA A 18 0.55 -0.53 -4.29
C ALA A 18 1.22 -1.26 -5.44
N ARG A 19 0.46 -1.43 -6.51
CA ARG A 19 1.05 -1.77 -7.80
C ARG A 19 1.52 -0.48 -8.44
N VAL A 20 2.76 -0.49 -8.91
CA VAL A 20 3.28 0.66 -9.65
C VAL A 20 3.08 0.36 -11.12
N SER A 21 2.14 1.06 -11.75
CA SER A 21 1.78 0.77 -13.13
C SER A 21 2.57 1.60 -14.12
N GLU A 22 3.00 2.78 -13.73
CA GLU A 22 3.75 3.65 -14.61
C GLU A 22 4.77 4.45 -13.85
N GLU A 23 5.91 4.65 -14.50
CA GLU A 23 6.97 5.48 -13.97
C GLU A 23 7.39 6.40 -15.10
N HIS A 24 7.14 7.69 -14.93
CA HIS A 24 7.28 8.66 -16.01
C HIS A 24 7.97 9.90 -15.47
N SER A 25 9.18 10.15 -15.94
CA SER A 25 9.93 11.33 -15.48
C SER A 25 9.99 11.33 -13.95
N ASN A 26 9.25 12.25 -13.33
CA ASN A 26 9.26 12.40 -11.88
C ASN A 26 7.98 11.90 -11.23
N LEU A 27 7.19 11.12 -11.95
CA LEU A 27 5.88 10.71 -11.48
C LEU A 27 5.75 9.20 -11.43
N LEU A 28 5.07 8.73 -10.39
CA LEU A 28 4.70 7.33 -10.26
C LEU A 28 3.20 7.21 -10.24
N THR A 29 2.66 6.27 -11.01
CA THR A 29 1.24 5.97 -10.95
C THR A 29 1.06 4.72 -10.12
N LEU A 30 0.31 4.85 -9.04
CA LEU A 30 0.03 3.77 -8.12
C LEU A 30 -1.38 3.28 -8.31
N GLU A 31 -1.54 1.98 -8.41
CA GLU A 31 -2.86 1.36 -8.52
C GLU A 31 -3.25 0.78 -7.19
N LYS A 32 -4.45 1.11 -6.75
CA LYS A 32 -5.05 0.62 -5.52
C LYS A 32 -4.10 0.76 -4.32
N PRO A 33 -3.66 2.00 -4.04
CA PRO A 33 -2.72 2.19 -2.93
C PRO A 33 -3.40 1.93 -1.60
N MET A 34 -2.71 1.15 -0.77
CA MET A 34 -3.17 0.80 0.56
C MET A 34 -2.14 1.23 1.57
N THR A 35 -2.55 1.36 2.81
CA THR A 35 -1.63 1.64 3.89
C THR A 35 -1.96 0.72 5.05
N LEU A 36 -1.01 0.59 5.98
CA LEU A 36 -1.20 -0.23 7.15
C LEU A 36 -1.65 0.64 8.30
N GLN A 37 -2.71 0.21 8.97
CA GLN A 37 -3.22 0.88 10.13
C GLN A 37 -3.10 -0.04 11.34
N MET A 38 -2.51 0.48 12.41
CA MET A 38 -2.36 -0.31 13.62
C MET A 38 -3.71 -0.45 14.28
N MET A 39 -4.04 -1.70 14.62
CA MET A 39 -5.28 -1.99 15.30
C MET A 39 -5.08 -1.89 16.80
N PRO A 40 -6.14 -1.60 17.56
CA PRO A 40 -6.02 -1.61 19.02
C PRO A 40 -5.57 -2.97 19.52
N PRO A 41 -4.81 -3.00 20.64
CA PRO A 41 -4.39 -4.28 21.19
C PRO A 41 -5.57 -5.13 21.57
N ASN A 42 -5.44 -6.43 21.36
CA ASN A 42 -6.44 -7.38 21.78
C ASN A 42 -6.35 -7.49 23.31
N THR A 43 -7.46 -7.24 24.00
CA THR A 43 -7.45 -7.21 25.46
C THR A 43 -7.18 -8.60 26.06
N SER A 44 -7.51 -9.64 25.31
CA SER A 44 -7.29 -11.01 25.80
C SER A 44 -5.84 -11.44 25.69
N THR A 45 -5.18 -11.07 24.60
CA THR A 45 -3.83 -11.56 24.32
C THR A 45 -2.78 -10.47 24.40
N GLY A 46 -3.17 -9.22 24.38
CA GLY A 46 -2.24 -8.11 24.33
C GLY A 46 -1.57 -7.94 22.99
N GLN A 47 -1.97 -8.68 21.99
CA GLN A 47 -1.36 -8.62 20.68
C GLN A 47 -1.84 -7.39 19.90
N VAL A 48 -0.91 -6.82 19.15
CA VAL A 48 -1.19 -5.70 18.26
C VAL A 48 -1.16 -6.22 16.84
N GLY A 49 -2.18 -5.88 16.07
CA GLY A 49 -2.24 -6.26 14.67
C GLY A 49 -2.28 -5.05 13.78
N PHE A 50 -2.24 -5.32 12.48
CA PHE A 50 -2.33 -4.27 11.47
C PHE A 50 -3.44 -4.63 10.50
N ALA A 51 -4.14 -3.60 10.02
CA ALA A 51 -5.12 -3.75 8.96
C ALA A 51 -4.64 -2.98 7.74
N MET A 52 -4.87 -3.55 6.57
CA MET A 52 -4.54 -2.88 5.32
C MET A 52 -5.79 -2.14 4.85
N VAL A 53 -5.67 -0.84 4.73
CA VAL A 53 -6.81 0.02 4.40
C VAL A 53 -6.46 0.89 3.21
N PRO A 54 -7.46 1.36 2.45
CA PRO A 54 -7.18 2.25 1.32
C PRO A 54 -6.48 3.51 1.79
N TRP A 55 -5.46 3.91 1.04
CA TRP A 55 -4.74 5.14 1.35
C TRP A 55 -5.60 6.37 1.02
N MET A 56 -6.31 6.32 -0.11
CA MET A 56 -7.17 7.42 -0.55
C MET A 56 -8.62 6.99 -0.40
N LYS A 57 -9.20 7.28 0.75
CA LYS A 57 -10.52 6.74 1.09
C LYS A 57 -11.66 7.43 0.36
N ALA A 58 -11.46 8.68 -0.02
CA ALA A 58 -12.53 9.47 -0.63
C ALA A 58 -12.33 9.69 -2.12
N ALA A 59 -11.31 9.08 -2.70
CA ALA A 59 -11.01 9.28 -4.11
C ALA A 59 -11.94 8.44 -4.97
N LYS A 60 -12.29 8.99 -6.13
CA LYS A 60 -13.13 8.29 -7.06
C LYS A 60 -12.39 7.15 -7.75
N ASN A 61 -11.13 7.35 -8.05
CA ASN A 61 -10.35 6.41 -8.83
C ASN A 61 -9.41 5.60 -7.96
N ASP A 62 -9.10 4.40 -8.42
CA ASP A 62 -8.15 3.52 -7.75
C ASP A 62 -6.71 3.83 -8.12
N LYS A 63 -6.50 4.75 -9.04
CA LYS A 63 -5.16 5.13 -9.46
C LYS A 63 -4.86 6.53 -9.00
N VAL A 64 -3.66 6.72 -8.46
CA VAL A 64 -3.20 8.05 -8.08
C VAL A 64 -1.79 8.21 -8.60
N THR A 65 -1.45 9.44 -8.95
CA THR A 65 -0.12 9.79 -9.43
C THR A 65 0.55 10.66 -8.40
N ILE A 66 1.75 10.25 -7.98
CA ILE A 66 2.50 11.00 -6.98
C ILE A 66 3.86 11.37 -7.55
N SER A 67 4.47 12.40 -6.94
CA SER A 67 5.81 12.81 -7.32
C SER A 67 6.84 11.89 -6.68
N ILE A 68 7.84 11.51 -7.48
CA ILE A 68 8.95 10.70 -6.97
C ILE A 68 9.66 11.40 -5.84
N GLU A 69 9.64 12.73 -5.83
CA GLU A 69 10.31 13.49 -4.77
C GLU A 69 9.74 13.23 -3.39
N HIS A 70 8.53 12.72 -3.31
CA HIS A 70 7.89 12.43 -2.05
C HIS A 70 8.17 11.01 -1.56
N VAL A 71 8.92 10.24 -2.32
CA VAL A 71 9.20 8.84 -1.98
C VAL A 71 10.63 8.74 -1.50
N LEU A 72 10.81 8.26 -0.27
CA LEU A 72 12.14 8.05 0.28
C LEU A 72 12.73 6.72 -0.16
N VAL A 73 11.92 5.68 -0.11
CA VAL A 73 12.37 4.33 -0.39
C VAL A 73 11.27 3.59 -1.11
N THR A 74 11.66 2.81 -2.12
CA THR A 74 10.77 1.88 -2.78
C THR A 74 11.40 0.51 -2.72
N ASP A 75 10.63 -0.49 -2.31
CA ASP A 75 11.13 -1.85 -2.25
C ASP A 75 10.01 -2.79 -2.63
N GLU A 76 10.39 -4.01 -2.91
CA GLU A 76 9.39 -5.03 -3.24
C GLU A 76 8.70 -5.49 -1.97
N ALA A 77 7.42 -5.77 -2.09
CA ALA A 77 6.67 -6.29 -0.94
C ALA A 77 7.15 -7.70 -0.62
N SER A 78 7.16 -8.03 0.67
CA SER A 78 7.43 -9.40 1.08
C SER A 78 6.32 -10.30 0.53
N SER A 79 6.60 -11.59 0.46
CA SER A 79 5.61 -12.54 -0.04
C SER A 79 4.31 -12.48 0.74
N GLN A 80 4.42 -12.35 2.05
CA GLN A 80 3.24 -12.30 2.91
C GLN A 80 2.45 -11.02 2.66
N THR A 81 3.15 -9.90 2.54
CA THR A 81 2.51 -8.61 2.29
C THR A 81 1.83 -8.61 0.93
N GLU A 82 2.51 -9.12 -0.07
CA GLU A 82 1.93 -9.19 -1.41
C GLU A 82 0.66 -10.03 -1.42
N LYS A 83 0.69 -11.16 -0.75
CA LYS A 83 -0.46 -12.04 -0.69
C LYS A 83 -1.64 -11.35 0.00
N ASN A 84 -1.38 -10.71 1.12
CA ASN A 84 -2.43 -9.99 1.84
C ASN A 84 -3.00 -8.85 0.99
N TYR A 85 -2.13 -8.12 0.33
CA TYR A 85 -2.54 -7.02 -0.52
C TYR A 85 -3.44 -7.50 -1.66
N LEU A 86 -3.05 -8.58 -2.32
CA LEU A 86 -3.84 -9.09 -3.43
C LEU A 86 -5.20 -9.59 -2.97
N GLN A 87 -5.27 -10.18 -1.79
CA GLN A 87 -6.55 -10.63 -1.26
C GLN A 87 -7.46 -9.44 -0.98
N VAL A 88 -6.91 -8.36 -0.45
CA VAL A 88 -7.71 -7.20 -0.11
C VAL A 88 -8.24 -6.52 -1.35
N ILE A 89 -7.38 -6.29 -2.35
CA ILE A 89 -7.80 -5.52 -3.52
C ILE A 89 -8.71 -6.31 -4.45
N THR A 90 -8.65 -7.62 -4.42
CA THR A 90 -9.51 -8.43 -5.27
C THR A 90 -10.83 -8.75 -4.61
N GLY A 91 -10.96 -8.45 -3.34
CA GLY A 91 -12.16 -8.77 -2.61
C GLY A 91 -12.34 -10.25 -2.34
N LEU A 92 -11.27 -11.00 -2.50
CA LEU A 92 -11.31 -12.43 -2.24
C LEU A 92 -11.10 -12.69 -0.77
N SER A 93 -11.94 -12.10 0.03
CA SER A 93 -11.89 -12.40 1.44
C SER A 93 -12.58 -13.74 1.62
N LEU A 94 -11.84 -14.66 1.95
CA LEU A 94 -12.37 -16.02 2.02
C LEU A 94 -12.54 -16.46 3.44
#